data_ee18a1294aa8b21546f5ecabd904a5e7
#
_entry.id   ee18a1294aa8b21546f5ecabd904a5e7
#
_cell.length_a   1.000
_cell.length_b   1.000
_cell.length_c   1.000
_cell.angle_alpha   90.00
_cell.angle_beta   90.00
_cell.angle_gamma   90.00
#
_symmetry.space_group_name_H-M   'P 1'
#
loop_
_entity.id
_entity.type
_entity.pdbx_description
1 polymer ?
#
loop_
_entity_poly.entity_id
_entity_poly.type
_entity_poly.pdbx_seq_one_letter_code
_entity_poly.pdbx_strand_id
1 'polypeptide(L)'
;MADRSFLDWPFLDPAHRDLAGRLETWAEAEVEALTRDHDDVDAVCRGLVKALGAAGFLALTVPSAHGGSNERIDVRSLCLAREILGRHHALADFAFAMQGLGSGPVTLFGGEDLKARVLPPVARGEAIAAFALTEPEAGSDAAALETTATRAGGSFVLNGAKTWISNGGIADHYVVFARTGEAAGAKGLSAFLVEADTPGLLVTERIEMIAPHPLATLRFADCRVPAANRLGRGGDGFKIAMATLDVFRATVGAAALGFARRALDEALAWSRQRRIFGEPLVSLQMTQGKIADMATAIDAAALLVYRAAWTKDQGAARVTREAAMAKLFATEEAQKVIDQALQLHGGEGVRVGRKVEALYRDIRALRIYEGATEVQKLVIARQMEQT
;
A
#
# COMPACT_ATOMS: atom_id res chain seq x y z
N MET A 1 16.73 16.86 -12.20
CA MET A 1 15.29 17.01 -12.51
C MET A 1 14.78 15.62 -12.77
N ALA A 2 13.72 15.22 -12.09
CA ALA A 2 13.14 13.89 -12.21
C ALA A 2 12.61 13.65 -13.62
N ASP A 3 12.81 12.44 -14.13
CA ASP A 3 12.14 12.01 -15.35
C ASP A 3 10.63 11.89 -15.09
N ARG A 4 9.84 12.61 -15.93
CA ARG A 4 8.37 12.63 -15.90
C ARG A 4 7.77 12.21 -17.25
N SER A 5 8.58 11.72 -18.17
CA SER A 5 8.16 11.37 -19.53
C SER A 5 7.05 10.30 -19.56
N PHE A 6 6.99 9.45 -18.53
CA PHE A 6 5.93 8.45 -18.38
C PHE A 6 4.52 9.07 -18.26
N LEU A 7 4.40 10.34 -17.84
CA LEU A 7 3.10 11.03 -17.77
C LEU A 7 2.48 11.27 -19.15
N ASP A 8 3.28 11.22 -20.23
CA ASP A 8 2.81 11.35 -21.61
C ASP A 8 2.44 10.02 -22.25
N TRP A 9 2.58 8.91 -21.51
CA TRP A 9 2.20 7.59 -22.02
C TRP A 9 0.69 7.44 -22.18
N PRO A 10 0.22 6.57 -23.10
CA PRO A 10 -1.21 6.44 -23.41
C PRO A 10 -2.07 5.90 -22.28
N PHE A 11 -1.47 5.44 -21.18
CA PHE A 11 -2.20 4.98 -20.00
C PHE A 11 -2.82 6.13 -19.18
N LEU A 12 -2.30 7.36 -19.34
CA LEU A 12 -2.64 8.48 -18.47
C LEU A 12 -3.38 9.59 -19.22
N ASP A 13 -4.55 9.93 -18.71
CA ASP A 13 -5.41 11.00 -19.22
C ASP A 13 -4.94 12.38 -18.72
N PRO A 14 -5.44 13.51 -19.27
CA PRO A 14 -5.09 14.85 -18.80
C PRO A 14 -5.35 15.06 -17.30
N ALA A 15 -6.43 14.48 -16.76
CA ALA A 15 -6.75 14.56 -15.32
C ALA A 15 -5.68 13.89 -14.43
N HIS A 16 -5.05 12.81 -14.90
CA HIS A 16 -3.96 12.15 -14.19
C HIS A 16 -2.69 13.02 -14.17
N ARG A 17 -2.40 13.71 -15.28
CA ARG A 17 -1.25 14.66 -15.35
C ARG A 17 -1.46 15.85 -14.43
N ASP A 18 -2.67 16.39 -14.37
CA ASP A 18 -3.04 17.45 -13.42
C ASP A 18 -2.89 16.99 -11.97
N LEU A 19 -3.43 15.80 -11.64
CA LEU A 19 -3.27 15.19 -10.33
C LEU A 19 -1.78 15.04 -9.95
N ALA A 20 -0.97 14.50 -10.86
CA ALA A 20 0.46 14.33 -10.63
C ALA A 20 1.16 15.68 -10.32
N GLY A 21 0.83 16.74 -11.06
CA GLY A 21 1.35 18.10 -10.82
C GLY A 21 0.97 18.65 -9.45
N ARG A 22 -0.31 18.55 -9.09
CA ARG A 22 -0.82 19.02 -7.78
C ARG A 22 -0.20 18.24 -6.61
N LEU A 23 -0.10 16.93 -6.75
CA LEU A 23 0.44 16.08 -5.69
C LEU A 23 1.94 16.29 -5.49
N GLU A 24 2.69 16.46 -6.58
CA GLU A 24 4.13 16.76 -6.51
C GLU A 24 4.37 18.10 -5.81
N THR A 25 3.63 19.15 -6.20
CA THR A 25 3.73 20.48 -5.57
C THR A 25 3.44 20.42 -4.08
N TRP A 26 2.40 19.67 -3.68
CA TRP A 26 2.06 19.49 -2.27
C TRP A 26 3.14 18.68 -1.54
N ALA A 27 3.61 17.59 -2.14
CA ALA A 27 4.60 16.73 -1.50
C ALA A 27 5.96 17.44 -1.31
N GLU A 28 6.38 18.26 -2.26
CA GLU A 28 7.57 19.12 -2.15
C GLU A 28 7.45 20.14 -1.00
N ALA A 29 6.25 20.69 -0.79
CA ALA A 29 6.02 21.69 0.24
C ALA A 29 5.88 21.11 1.65
N GLU A 30 5.18 19.98 1.79
CA GLU A 30 4.66 19.53 3.08
C GLU A 30 5.35 18.27 3.65
N VAL A 31 5.77 17.32 2.80
CA VAL A 31 6.16 15.98 3.28
C VAL A 31 7.40 16.03 4.17
N GLU A 32 8.41 16.83 3.84
CA GLU A 32 9.63 16.93 4.64
C GLU A 32 9.33 17.48 6.04
N ALA A 33 8.48 18.50 6.15
CA ALA A 33 8.11 19.09 7.43
C ALA A 33 7.30 18.13 8.31
N LEU A 34 6.34 17.39 7.68
CA LEU A 34 5.48 16.42 8.35
C LEU A 34 6.22 15.16 8.81
N THR A 35 7.35 14.83 8.19
CA THR A 35 8.12 13.59 8.47
C THR A 35 9.46 13.85 9.18
N ARG A 36 9.71 15.08 9.62
CA ARG A 36 11.01 15.47 10.21
C ARG A 36 11.27 14.83 11.56
N ASP A 37 10.23 14.71 12.38
CA ASP A 37 10.32 14.09 13.71
C ASP A 37 9.93 12.61 13.59
N HIS A 38 10.95 11.74 13.55
CA HIS A 38 10.77 10.31 13.33
C HIS A 38 10.61 9.50 14.63
N ASP A 39 10.73 10.11 15.81
CA ASP A 39 10.71 9.38 17.08
C ASP A 39 9.31 8.85 17.42
N ASP A 40 8.25 9.52 16.93
CA ASP A 40 6.85 9.09 17.07
C ASP A 40 6.20 8.86 15.69
N VAL A 41 6.40 7.67 15.14
CA VAL A 41 5.82 7.28 13.83
C VAL A 41 4.28 7.29 13.84
N ASP A 42 3.65 7.07 14.99
CA ASP A 42 2.19 7.12 15.13
C ASP A 42 1.69 8.55 14.95
N ALA A 43 2.32 9.52 15.62
CA ALA A 43 1.98 10.93 15.45
C ALA A 43 2.24 11.44 14.04
N VAL A 44 3.38 11.05 13.44
CA VAL A 44 3.71 11.37 12.03
C VAL A 44 2.65 10.83 11.08
N CYS A 45 2.25 9.56 11.22
CA CYS A 45 1.23 8.97 10.33
C CYS A 45 -0.15 9.62 10.52
N ARG A 46 -0.57 9.92 11.75
CA ARG A 46 -1.81 10.69 12.01
C ARG A 46 -1.75 12.08 11.37
N GLY A 47 -0.62 12.77 11.48
CA GLY A 47 -0.38 14.07 10.86
C GLY A 47 -0.47 14.01 9.33
N LEU A 48 0.17 13.01 8.71
CA LEU A 48 0.12 12.78 7.27
C LEU A 48 -1.29 12.46 6.77
N VAL A 49 -2.04 11.59 7.45
CA VAL A 49 -3.44 11.28 7.10
C VAL A 49 -4.28 12.54 7.14
N LYS A 50 -4.18 13.33 8.20
CA LYS A 50 -4.89 14.61 8.34
C LYS A 50 -4.53 15.60 7.24
N ALA A 51 -3.24 15.76 6.93
CA ALA A 51 -2.75 16.70 5.91
C ALA A 51 -3.17 16.26 4.49
N LEU A 52 -3.06 14.96 4.16
CA LEU A 52 -3.53 14.40 2.89
C LEU A 52 -5.05 14.55 2.72
N GLY A 53 -5.81 14.36 3.79
CA GLY A 53 -7.27 14.58 3.81
C GLY A 53 -7.63 16.03 3.58
N ALA A 54 -6.99 16.96 4.30
CA ALA A 54 -7.20 18.40 4.14
C ALA A 54 -6.84 18.91 2.73
N ALA A 55 -5.83 18.32 2.10
CA ALA A 55 -5.44 18.60 0.72
C ALA A 55 -6.34 17.90 -0.33
N GLY A 56 -7.29 17.05 0.09
CA GLY A 56 -8.22 16.35 -0.77
C GLY A 56 -7.66 15.11 -1.48
N PHE A 57 -6.45 14.68 -1.16
CA PHE A 57 -5.83 13.51 -1.83
C PHE A 57 -6.40 12.19 -1.34
N LEU A 58 -6.87 12.09 -0.09
CA LEU A 58 -7.52 10.86 0.39
C LEU A 58 -8.88 10.61 -0.28
N ALA A 59 -9.50 11.63 -0.85
CA ALA A 59 -10.72 11.48 -1.65
C ALA A 59 -10.52 10.56 -2.89
N LEU A 60 -9.28 10.30 -3.32
CA LEU A 60 -8.96 9.31 -4.36
C LEU A 60 -9.26 7.87 -3.93
N THR A 61 -9.29 7.59 -2.62
CA THR A 61 -9.49 6.26 -2.06
C THR A 61 -10.95 5.87 -1.86
N VAL A 62 -11.87 6.81 -2.11
CA VAL A 62 -13.31 6.68 -1.84
C VAL A 62 -14.11 7.08 -3.08
N PRO A 63 -15.27 6.43 -3.38
CA PRO A 63 -16.17 6.86 -4.46
C PRO A 63 -16.84 8.22 -4.17
N SER A 64 -17.15 8.98 -5.22
CA SER A 64 -17.76 10.32 -5.11
C SER A 64 -19.11 10.33 -4.39
N ALA A 65 -19.90 9.26 -4.49
CA ALA A 65 -21.14 9.10 -3.73
C ALA A 65 -20.93 9.17 -2.20
N HIS A 66 -19.71 8.99 -1.72
CA HIS A 66 -19.34 9.01 -0.30
C HIS A 66 -18.22 10.01 0.02
N GLY A 67 -18.09 11.08 -0.77
CA GLY A 67 -17.11 12.15 -0.53
C GLY A 67 -15.79 11.99 -1.25
N GLY A 68 -15.67 11.04 -2.15
CA GLY A 68 -14.47 10.82 -2.97
C GLY A 68 -14.42 11.67 -4.24
N SER A 69 -13.33 11.51 -5.01
CA SER A 69 -13.06 12.30 -6.21
C SER A 69 -13.68 11.73 -7.48
N ASN A 70 -13.81 10.41 -7.59
CA ASN A 70 -14.23 9.71 -8.79
C ASN A 70 -15.48 8.86 -8.52
N GLU A 71 -16.31 8.63 -9.53
CA GLU A 71 -17.50 7.76 -9.41
C GLU A 71 -17.15 6.36 -8.91
N ARG A 72 -16.01 5.85 -9.35
CA ARG A 72 -15.41 4.59 -8.89
C ARG A 72 -13.96 4.84 -8.55
N ILE A 73 -13.35 3.95 -7.78
CA ILE A 73 -11.90 3.98 -7.53
C ILE A 73 -11.18 3.92 -8.88
N ASP A 74 -10.36 4.93 -9.14
CA ASP A 74 -9.46 5.02 -10.29
C ASP A 74 -8.08 4.52 -9.87
N VAL A 75 -7.68 3.34 -10.36
CA VAL A 75 -6.46 2.67 -9.92
C VAL A 75 -5.21 3.39 -10.43
N ARG A 76 -5.29 4.07 -11.58
CA ARG A 76 -4.18 4.89 -12.11
C ARG A 76 -3.90 6.09 -11.19
N SER A 77 -4.94 6.75 -10.71
CA SER A 77 -4.80 7.83 -9.71
C SER A 77 -4.18 7.34 -8.41
N LEU A 78 -4.58 6.15 -7.93
CA LEU A 78 -3.95 5.54 -6.75
C LEU A 78 -2.47 5.22 -7.00
N CYS A 79 -2.11 4.67 -8.17
CA CYS A 79 -0.73 4.38 -8.53
C CYS A 79 0.11 5.65 -8.60
N LEU A 80 -0.38 6.71 -9.25
CA LEU A 80 0.30 8.02 -9.30
C LEU A 80 0.52 8.60 -7.91
N ALA A 81 -0.51 8.56 -7.05
CA ALA A 81 -0.40 9.08 -5.69
C ALA A 81 0.68 8.32 -4.89
N ARG A 82 0.67 7.00 -4.95
CA ARG A 82 1.66 6.17 -4.26
C ARG A 82 3.06 6.33 -4.81
N GLU A 83 3.23 6.41 -6.14
CA GLU A 83 4.54 6.63 -6.75
C GLU A 83 5.12 7.98 -6.33
N ILE A 84 4.33 9.06 -6.41
CA ILE A 84 4.80 10.40 -6.06
C ILE A 84 5.10 10.50 -4.56
N LEU A 85 4.16 10.09 -3.70
CA LEU A 85 4.36 10.14 -2.25
C LEU A 85 5.55 9.29 -1.81
N GLY A 86 5.68 8.07 -2.34
CA GLY A 86 6.80 7.17 -2.07
C GLY A 86 8.15 7.76 -2.49
N ARG A 87 8.19 8.51 -3.57
CA ARG A 87 9.40 9.22 -4.01
C ARG A 87 9.86 10.27 -3.01
N HIS A 88 8.94 10.91 -2.29
CA HIS A 88 9.27 11.88 -1.25
C HIS A 88 9.58 11.20 0.09
N HIS A 89 8.69 10.33 0.58
CA HIS A 89 8.87 9.63 1.85
C HIS A 89 7.99 8.38 1.96
N ALA A 90 8.54 7.27 2.48
CA ALA A 90 7.83 6.01 2.65
C ALA A 90 6.59 6.14 3.55
N LEU A 91 6.66 6.92 4.65
CA LEU A 91 5.51 7.13 5.54
C LEU A 91 4.38 7.93 4.86
N ALA A 92 4.68 8.82 3.91
CA ALA A 92 3.65 9.54 3.17
C ALA A 92 2.88 8.60 2.22
N ASP A 93 3.60 7.69 1.53
CA ASP A 93 2.95 6.59 0.78
C ASP A 93 2.13 5.70 1.70
N PHE A 94 2.71 5.27 2.83
CA PHE A 94 2.05 4.39 3.80
C PHE A 94 0.74 5.00 4.31
N ALA A 95 0.77 6.26 4.77
CA ALA A 95 -0.40 6.97 5.29
C ALA A 95 -1.54 7.04 4.25
N PHE A 96 -1.20 7.31 2.99
CA PHE A 96 -2.15 7.31 1.88
C PHE A 96 -2.67 5.89 1.57
N ALA A 97 -1.77 4.93 1.40
CA ALA A 97 -2.08 3.58 0.97
C ALA A 97 -3.03 2.86 1.93
N MET A 98 -2.80 3.01 3.23
CA MET A 98 -3.58 2.31 4.26
C MET A 98 -5.02 2.81 4.34
N GLN A 99 -5.30 4.07 3.99
CA GLN A 99 -6.67 4.57 3.90
C GLN A 99 -7.45 3.84 2.80
N GLY A 100 -6.83 3.66 1.63
CA GLY A 100 -7.44 2.90 0.54
C GLY A 100 -7.62 1.42 0.86
N LEU A 101 -6.56 0.75 1.34
CA LEU A 101 -6.59 -0.67 1.65
C LEU A 101 -7.56 -0.99 2.80
N GLY A 102 -7.57 -0.19 3.87
CA GLY A 102 -8.42 -0.40 5.05
C GLY A 102 -9.90 -0.14 4.76
N SER A 103 -10.23 0.88 3.95
CA SER A 103 -11.61 1.21 3.57
C SER A 103 -12.10 0.45 2.32
N GLY A 104 -11.20 -0.12 1.54
CA GLY A 104 -11.52 -0.84 0.29
C GLY A 104 -12.59 -1.91 0.41
N PRO A 105 -12.55 -2.80 1.42
CA PRO A 105 -13.61 -3.77 1.63
C PRO A 105 -14.98 -3.15 1.87
N VAL A 106 -15.04 -2.02 2.61
CA VAL A 106 -16.30 -1.27 2.84
C VAL A 106 -16.79 -0.67 1.53
N THR A 107 -15.90 -0.05 0.75
CA THR A 107 -16.21 0.50 -0.57
C THR A 107 -16.82 -0.55 -1.50
N LEU A 108 -16.22 -1.73 -1.56
CA LEU A 108 -16.59 -2.77 -2.53
C LEU A 108 -17.80 -3.61 -2.08
N PHE A 109 -17.97 -3.85 -0.78
CA PHE A 109 -18.93 -4.83 -0.26
C PHE A 109 -19.77 -4.34 0.94
N GLY A 110 -19.55 -3.13 1.44
CA GLY A 110 -20.36 -2.56 2.52
C GLY A 110 -21.80 -2.28 2.08
N GLY A 111 -22.74 -2.40 2.98
CA GLY A 111 -24.10 -1.85 2.79
C GLY A 111 -24.05 -0.31 2.77
N GLU A 112 -25.07 0.33 2.18
CA GLU A 112 -25.07 1.79 1.97
C GLU A 112 -24.97 2.57 3.30
N ASP A 113 -25.64 2.13 4.36
CA ASP A 113 -25.55 2.77 5.68
C ASP A 113 -24.11 2.71 6.24
N LEU A 114 -23.43 1.59 6.02
CA LEU A 114 -22.05 1.41 6.47
C LEU A 114 -21.10 2.28 5.66
N LYS A 115 -21.26 2.33 4.33
CA LYS A 115 -20.48 3.21 3.44
C LYS A 115 -20.68 4.69 3.81
N ALA A 116 -21.92 5.12 3.99
CA ALA A 116 -22.26 6.50 4.34
C ALA A 116 -21.67 6.93 5.70
N ARG A 117 -21.52 5.99 6.63
CA ARG A 117 -20.93 6.25 7.94
C ARG A 117 -19.40 6.28 7.92
N VAL A 118 -18.78 5.36 7.20
CA VAL A 118 -17.33 5.07 7.30
C VAL A 118 -16.50 5.83 6.27
N LEU A 119 -16.96 5.93 5.02
CA LEU A 119 -16.14 6.43 3.92
C LEU A 119 -15.89 7.94 3.94
N PRO A 120 -16.89 8.81 4.27
CA PRO A 120 -16.66 10.26 4.26
C PRO A 120 -15.57 10.73 5.24
N PRO A 121 -15.53 10.29 6.51
CA PRO A 121 -14.43 10.68 7.41
C PRO A 121 -13.06 10.14 6.96
N VAL A 122 -12.98 8.97 6.30
CA VAL A 122 -11.74 8.47 5.69
C VAL A 122 -11.28 9.41 4.57
N ALA A 123 -12.18 9.82 3.66
CA ALA A 123 -11.86 10.73 2.56
C ALA A 123 -11.35 12.10 3.04
N ARG A 124 -11.81 12.58 4.21
CA ARG A 124 -11.36 13.84 4.82
C ARG A 124 -10.14 13.69 5.74
N GLY A 125 -9.62 12.47 5.96
CA GLY A 125 -8.51 12.22 6.88
C GLY A 125 -8.87 12.39 8.36
N GLU A 126 -10.15 12.30 8.69
CA GLU A 126 -10.70 12.38 10.05
C GLU A 126 -10.78 11.02 10.74
N ALA A 127 -10.73 9.93 9.96
CA ALA A 127 -10.70 8.56 10.45
C ALA A 127 -9.60 7.75 9.75
N ILE A 128 -8.90 6.93 10.52
CA ILE A 128 -7.83 6.04 10.07
C ILE A 128 -8.37 4.63 9.93
N ALA A 129 -8.18 4.03 8.77
CA ALA A 129 -8.64 2.68 8.44
C ALA A 129 -7.50 1.66 8.56
N ALA A 130 -7.86 0.40 8.91
CA ALA A 130 -6.94 -0.72 8.91
C ALA A 130 -7.57 -1.99 8.31
N PHE A 131 -6.70 -2.83 7.73
CA PHE A 131 -7.05 -4.11 7.10
C PHE A 131 -6.44 -5.27 7.91
N ALA A 132 -7.26 -5.99 8.67
CA ALA A 132 -6.83 -7.00 9.62
C ALA A 132 -7.11 -8.42 9.09
N LEU A 133 -6.25 -8.88 8.17
CA LEU A 133 -6.36 -10.21 7.53
C LEU A 133 -5.45 -11.24 8.21
N THR A 134 -4.15 -10.96 8.30
CA THR A 134 -3.08 -11.89 8.66
C THR A 134 -3.17 -12.36 10.12
N GLU A 135 -2.88 -13.64 10.35
CA GLU A 135 -2.74 -14.26 11.67
C GLU A 135 -1.34 -14.83 11.87
N PRO A 136 -0.92 -15.13 13.12
CA PRO A 136 0.41 -15.70 13.37
C PRO A 136 0.74 -16.92 12.52
N GLU A 137 -0.22 -17.85 12.35
CA GLU A 137 -0.03 -19.09 11.57
C GLU A 137 -0.64 -19.03 10.15
N ALA A 138 -1.28 -17.91 9.76
CA ALA A 138 -1.95 -17.78 8.46
C ALA A 138 -1.66 -16.42 7.80
N GLY A 139 -0.50 -16.32 7.14
CA GLY A 139 -0.12 -15.16 6.31
C GLY A 139 -0.45 -15.39 4.83
N SER A 140 0.44 -16.09 4.11
CA SER A 140 0.26 -16.38 2.68
C SER A 140 -0.93 -17.32 2.41
N ASP A 141 -1.24 -18.21 3.33
CA ASP A 141 -2.45 -19.06 3.29
C ASP A 141 -3.61 -18.40 4.04
N ALA A 142 -4.16 -17.33 3.46
CA ALA A 142 -5.27 -16.60 4.06
C ALA A 142 -6.57 -17.43 4.17
N ALA A 143 -6.66 -18.58 3.52
CA ALA A 143 -7.81 -19.50 3.68
C ALA A 143 -7.77 -20.29 4.98
N ALA A 144 -6.59 -20.39 5.62
CA ALA A 144 -6.35 -21.11 6.86
C ALA A 144 -6.60 -20.27 8.13
N LEU A 145 -7.13 -19.05 8.02
CA LEU A 145 -7.45 -18.20 9.18
C LEU A 145 -8.27 -18.93 10.24
N GLU A 146 -7.92 -18.74 11.51
CA GLU A 146 -8.54 -19.40 12.67
C GLU A 146 -9.39 -18.49 13.55
N THR A 147 -9.19 -17.15 13.49
CA THR A 147 -10.06 -16.19 14.21
C THR A 147 -11.51 -16.48 13.89
N THR A 148 -12.34 -16.67 14.93
CA THR A 148 -13.75 -17.03 14.80
C THR A 148 -14.68 -15.83 14.98
N ALA A 149 -15.87 -15.89 14.36
CA ALA A 149 -16.97 -14.97 14.58
C ALA A 149 -18.26 -15.77 14.75
N THR A 150 -18.68 -15.97 15.99
CA THR A 150 -19.88 -16.75 16.33
C THR A 150 -21.10 -15.85 16.44
N ARG A 151 -22.19 -16.20 15.77
CA ARG A 151 -23.44 -15.42 15.85
C ARG A 151 -24.06 -15.48 17.24
N ALA A 152 -24.42 -14.32 17.78
CA ALA A 152 -25.07 -14.18 19.08
C ALA A 152 -26.18 -13.11 18.99
N GLY A 153 -27.39 -13.56 18.64
CA GLY A 153 -28.54 -12.67 18.43
C GLY A 153 -28.30 -11.67 17.24
N GLY A 154 -28.41 -10.41 17.51
CA GLY A 154 -28.17 -9.32 16.54
C GLY A 154 -26.70 -8.95 16.35
N SER A 155 -25.76 -9.73 16.87
CA SER A 155 -24.31 -9.48 16.84
C SER A 155 -23.52 -10.74 16.47
N PHE A 156 -22.22 -10.54 16.24
CA PHE A 156 -21.21 -11.60 16.20
C PHE A 156 -20.21 -11.39 17.34
N VAL A 157 -19.71 -12.46 17.91
CA VAL A 157 -18.66 -12.47 18.94
C VAL A 157 -17.38 -12.96 18.29
N LEU A 158 -16.37 -12.08 18.19
CA LEU A 158 -15.09 -12.39 17.60
C LEU A 158 -14.11 -12.86 18.68
N ASN A 159 -13.40 -13.94 18.40
CA ASN A 159 -12.32 -14.48 19.23
C ASN A 159 -11.16 -14.93 18.37
N GLY A 160 -9.94 -14.52 18.72
CA GLY A 160 -8.71 -14.84 17.98
C GLY A 160 -7.67 -13.76 18.04
N ALA A 161 -6.72 -13.77 17.10
CA ALA A 161 -5.65 -12.80 16.99
C ALA A 161 -5.35 -12.45 15.54
N LYS A 162 -4.93 -11.19 15.31
CA LYS A 162 -4.41 -10.70 14.03
C LYS A 162 -3.05 -10.09 14.27
N THR A 163 -2.11 -10.33 13.38
CA THR A 163 -0.75 -9.78 13.51
C THR A 163 -0.30 -9.10 12.21
N TRP A 164 0.75 -8.30 12.29
CA TRP A 164 1.23 -7.49 11.17
C TRP A 164 0.17 -6.54 10.62
N ILE A 165 -0.63 -5.95 11.53
CA ILE A 165 -1.72 -5.08 11.13
C ILE A 165 -1.21 -3.63 11.05
N SER A 166 -1.08 -3.14 9.84
CA SER A 166 -0.76 -1.74 9.54
C SER A 166 -1.84 -0.81 10.07
N ASN A 167 -1.45 0.34 10.60
CA ASN A 167 -2.27 1.24 11.42
C ASN A 167 -2.79 0.60 12.72
N GLY A 168 -2.33 -0.60 13.09
CA GLY A 168 -2.67 -1.21 14.39
C GLY A 168 -2.27 -0.30 15.54
N GLY A 169 -3.23 0.01 16.41
CA GLY A 169 -3.05 0.92 17.54
C GLY A 169 -3.26 2.41 17.24
N ILE A 170 -3.41 2.79 15.96
CA ILE A 170 -3.78 4.16 15.57
C ILE A 170 -5.08 4.25 14.77
N ALA A 171 -5.58 3.13 14.24
CA ALA A 171 -6.80 3.11 13.44
C ALA A 171 -8.04 3.38 14.30
N ASP A 172 -9.03 4.04 13.71
CA ASP A 172 -10.35 4.26 14.29
C ASP A 172 -11.28 3.06 14.01
N HIS A 173 -11.02 2.33 12.93
CA HIS A 173 -11.73 1.09 12.61
C HIS A 173 -10.85 0.10 11.86
N TYR A 174 -11.20 -1.17 12.00
CA TYR A 174 -10.52 -2.31 11.39
C TYR A 174 -11.50 -3.11 10.55
N VAL A 175 -11.14 -3.50 9.33
CA VAL A 175 -11.84 -4.57 8.62
C VAL A 175 -11.18 -5.88 8.98
N VAL A 176 -11.90 -6.71 9.75
CA VAL A 176 -11.42 -7.96 10.33
C VAL A 176 -12.04 -9.15 9.59
N PHE A 177 -11.19 -10.10 9.18
CA PHE A 177 -11.62 -11.34 8.54
C PHE A 177 -11.62 -12.46 9.56
N ALA A 178 -12.76 -13.18 9.67
CA ALA A 178 -12.96 -14.21 10.67
C ALA A 178 -13.81 -15.37 10.12
N ARG A 179 -13.66 -16.54 10.73
CA ARG A 179 -14.38 -17.75 10.38
C ARG A 179 -15.77 -17.74 10.99
N THR A 180 -16.77 -17.82 10.13
CA THR A 180 -18.21 -17.88 10.53
C THR A 180 -18.83 -19.26 10.34
N GLY A 181 -18.10 -20.19 9.71
CA GLY A 181 -18.47 -21.61 9.70
C GLY A 181 -19.49 -22.04 8.63
N GLU A 182 -19.75 -21.19 7.62
CA GLU A 182 -20.65 -21.53 6.50
C GLU A 182 -20.13 -22.75 5.71
N ALA A 183 -18.80 -22.86 5.58
CA ALA A 183 -18.12 -23.97 4.93
C ALA A 183 -16.67 -24.09 5.40
N ALA A 184 -15.99 -25.16 5.02
CA ALA A 184 -14.54 -25.30 5.22
C ALA A 184 -13.74 -24.36 4.31
N GLY A 185 -12.50 -24.03 4.70
CA GLY A 185 -11.56 -23.25 3.92
C GLY A 185 -12.04 -21.82 3.64
N ALA A 186 -11.76 -21.33 2.43
CA ALA A 186 -12.02 -19.95 2.01
C ALA A 186 -13.50 -19.54 2.10
N LYS A 187 -14.42 -20.45 1.85
CA LYS A 187 -15.88 -20.20 1.86
C LYS A 187 -16.48 -20.09 3.27
N GLY A 188 -15.72 -20.39 4.31
CA GLY A 188 -16.15 -20.23 5.71
C GLY A 188 -15.73 -18.91 6.34
N LEU A 189 -15.16 -17.97 5.56
CA LEU A 189 -14.67 -16.68 6.04
C LEU A 189 -15.66 -15.57 5.75
N SER A 190 -15.85 -14.67 6.71
CA SER A 190 -16.60 -13.43 6.57
C SER A 190 -15.73 -12.23 6.95
N ALA A 191 -16.16 -11.02 6.57
CA ALA A 191 -15.48 -9.79 6.91
C ALA A 191 -16.40 -8.89 7.74
N PHE A 192 -15.81 -8.18 8.73
CA PHE A 192 -16.53 -7.34 9.67
C PHE A 192 -15.82 -6.00 9.84
N LEU A 193 -16.57 -4.91 9.90
CA LEU A 193 -16.06 -3.63 10.41
C LEU A 193 -16.12 -3.67 11.94
N VAL A 194 -14.97 -3.41 12.58
CA VAL A 194 -14.81 -3.36 14.05
C VAL A 194 -14.26 -1.98 14.40
N GLU A 195 -15.00 -1.22 15.21
CA GLU A 195 -14.54 0.07 15.72
C GLU A 195 -13.40 -0.16 16.74
N ALA A 196 -12.45 0.77 16.81
CA ALA A 196 -11.26 0.61 17.65
C ALA A 196 -11.56 0.54 19.17
N ASP A 197 -12.64 1.18 19.59
CA ASP A 197 -13.11 1.22 20.97
C ASP A 197 -14.06 0.04 21.33
N THR A 198 -14.25 -0.92 20.41
CA THR A 198 -15.11 -2.08 20.67
C THR A 198 -14.56 -2.90 21.86
N PRO A 199 -15.35 -3.13 22.93
CA PRO A 199 -14.93 -3.95 24.05
C PRO A 199 -14.46 -5.33 23.58
N GLY A 200 -13.30 -5.76 24.10
CA GLY A 200 -12.68 -7.04 23.72
C GLY A 200 -11.72 -6.95 22.53
N LEU A 201 -11.60 -5.81 21.85
CA LEU A 201 -10.50 -5.54 20.93
C LEU A 201 -9.31 -4.96 21.72
N LEU A 202 -8.16 -5.60 21.65
CA LEU A 202 -6.95 -5.25 22.37
C LEU A 202 -5.76 -5.17 21.43
N VAL A 203 -4.95 -4.13 21.55
CA VAL A 203 -3.60 -4.06 20.97
C VAL A 203 -2.65 -4.75 21.95
N THR A 204 -2.14 -5.92 21.61
CA THR A 204 -1.31 -6.72 22.52
C THR A 204 0.18 -6.54 22.30
N GLU A 205 0.56 -6.05 21.12
CA GLU A 205 1.96 -5.82 20.77
C GLU A 205 2.07 -4.70 19.75
N ARG A 206 3.06 -3.82 19.92
CA ARG A 206 3.52 -2.89 18.89
C ARG A 206 4.75 -3.50 18.24
N ILE A 207 4.69 -3.70 16.92
CA ILE A 207 5.76 -4.39 16.17
C ILE A 207 6.71 -3.34 15.59
N GLU A 208 7.98 -3.40 15.98
CA GLU A 208 9.04 -2.58 15.40
C GLU A 208 9.65 -3.26 14.17
N MET A 209 9.95 -2.47 13.13
CA MET A 209 10.53 -2.93 11.87
C MET A 209 11.75 -2.12 11.48
N ILE A 210 12.54 -2.68 10.53
CA ILE A 210 13.67 -1.95 9.91
C ILE A 210 13.24 -0.68 9.16
N ALA A 211 11.96 -0.62 8.74
CA ALA A 211 11.31 0.56 8.16
C ALA A 211 10.10 0.88 9.04
N PRO A 212 10.26 1.71 10.08
CA PRO A 212 9.24 1.95 11.08
C PRO A 212 7.96 2.55 10.50
N HIS A 213 6.82 1.97 10.85
CA HIS A 213 5.47 2.51 10.64
C HIS A 213 4.51 1.92 11.68
N PRO A 214 3.32 2.49 11.89
CA PRO A 214 2.36 1.95 12.84
C PRO A 214 1.97 0.51 12.49
N LEU A 215 2.35 -0.43 13.35
CA LEU A 215 2.15 -1.87 13.14
C LEU A 215 1.90 -2.59 14.46
N ALA A 216 0.90 -3.47 14.50
CA ALA A 216 0.55 -4.13 15.76
C ALA A 216 0.01 -5.56 15.57
N THR A 217 0.03 -6.30 16.69
CA THR A 217 -0.76 -7.51 16.92
C THR A 217 -2.03 -7.13 17.69
N LEU A 218 -3.17 -7.61 17.20
CA LEU A 218 -4.50 -7.41 17.78
C LEU A 218 -5.01 -8.71 18.36
N ARG A 219 -5.71 -8.64 19.50
CA ARG A 219 -6.44 -9.76 20.10
C ARG A 219 -7.91 -9.42 20.22
N PHE A 220 -8.74 -10.37 19.87
CA PHE A 220 -10.19 -10.33 20.04
C PHE A 220 -10.55 -11.32 21.16
N ALA A 221 -11.14 -10.82 22.23
CA ALA A 221 -11.57 -11.61 23.40
C ALA A 221 -13.04 -11.25 23.69
N ASP A 222 -13.94 -12.13 23.24
CA ASP A 222 -15.38 -11.92 23.29
C ASP A 222 -15.81 -10.57 22.68
N CYS A 223 -15.09 -10.12 21.63
CA CYS A 223 -15.31 -8.86 20.97
C CYS A 223 -16.64 -8.88 20.21
N ARG A 224 -17.62 -8.12 20.70
CA ARG A 224 -18.98 -8.12 20.18
C ARG A 224 -19.19 -7.07 19.12
N VAL A 225 -19.49 -7.51 17.90
CA VAL A 225 -19.66 -6.67 16.71
C VAL A 225 -21.10 -6.76 16.21
N PRO A 226 -21.81 -5.65 15.94
CA PRO A 226 -23.14 -5.66 15.36
C PRO A 226 -23.22 -6.46 14.06
N ALA A 227 -24.28 -7.24 13.84
CA ALA A 227 -24.44 -8.00 12.60
C ALA A 227 -24.52 -7.10 11.34
N ALA A 228 -24.99 -5.86 11.50
CA ALA A 228 -24.99 -4.83 10.44
C ALA A 228 -23.59 -4.41 9.97
N ASN A 229 -22.55 -4.64 10.78
CA ASN A 229 -21.17 -4.35 10.43
C ASN A 229 -20.50 -5.47 9.59
N ARG A 230 -21.23 -6.57 9.27
CA ARG A 230 -20.72 -7.59 8.36
C ARG A 230 -20.74 -7.08 6.92
N LEU A 231 -19.62 -7.23 6.21
CA LEU A 231 -19.50 -6.88 4.80
C LEU A 231 -19.96 -8.05 3.93
N GLY A 232 -20.76 -7.77 2.93
CA GLY A 232 -21.30 -8.78 2.02
C GLY A 232 -22.14 -9.85 2.72
N ARG A 233 -22.16 -11.05 2.16
CA ARG A 233 -22.86 -12.23 2.71
C ARG A 233 -21.93 -13.04 3.61
N GLY A 234 -22.50 -13.91 4.44
CA GLY A 234 -21.72 -14.93 5.15
C GLY A 234 -20.94 -15.80 4.15
N GLY A 235 -19.67 -16.07 4.45
CA GLY A 235 -18.78 -16.82 3.55
C GLY A 235 -18.11 -16.01 2.44
N ASP A 236 -18.43 -14.72 2.27
CA ASP A 236 -17.80 -13.86 1.24
C ASP A 236 -16.42 -13.30 1.66
N GLY A 237 -15.93 -13.52 2.88
CA GLY A 237 -14.73 -12.86 3.41
C GLY A 237 -13.49 -13.03 2.55
N PHE A 238 -13.20 -14.26 2.09
CA PHE A 238 -12.06 -14.50 1.21
C PHE A 238 -12.19 -13.77 -0.15
N LYS A 239 -13.39 -13.76 -0.72
CA LYS A 239 -13.70 -13.02 -1.96
C LYS A 239 -13.49 -11.52 -1.77
N ILE A 240 -13.93 -10.97 -0.62
CA ILE A 240 -13.75 -9.57 -0.26
C ILE A 240 -12.27 -9.23 -0.15
N ALA A 241 -11.49 -10.05 0.57
CA ALA A 241 -10.05 -9.87 0.70
C ALA A 241 -9.35 -9.87 -0.66
N MET A 242 -9.62 -10.88 -1.50
CA MET A 242 -8.98 -11.00 -2.82
C MET A 242 -9.39 -9.88 -3.78
N ALA A 243 -10.66 -9.45 -3.78
CA ALA A 243 -11.12 -8.33 -4.60
C ALA A 243 -10.45 -7.01 -4.19
N THR A 244 -10.26 -6.78 -2.90
CA THR A 244 -9.53 -5.62 -2.38
C THR A 244 -8.07 -5.67 -2.81
N LEU A 245 -7.40 -6.80 -2.64
CA LEU A 245 -6.01 -6.98 -3.05
C LEU A 245 -5.83 -6.86 -4.57
N ASP A 246 -6.79 -7.27 -5.40
CA ASP A 246 -6.73 -7.08 -6.86
C ASP A 246 -6.70 -5.59 -7.25
N VAL A 247 -7.33 -4.70 -6.47
CA VAL A 247 -7.26 -3.24 -6.66
C VAL A 247 -5.91 -2.70 -6.17
N PHE A 248 -5.51 -3.05 -4.94
CA PHE A 248 -4.38 -2.38 -4.26
C PHE A 248 -3.02 -3.01 -4.57
N ARG A 249 -2.93 -4.25 -5.03
CA ARG A 249 -1.65 -4.93 -5.30
C ARG A 249 -0.79 -4.23 -6.37
N ALA A 250 -1.39 -3.75 -7.46
CA ALA A 250 -0.65 -2.97 -8.48
C ALA A 250 -0.08 -1.67 -7.88
N THR A 251 -0.78 -1.08 -6.92
CA THR A 251 -0.36 0.17 -6.28
C THR A 251 0.86 -0.02 -5.36
N VAL A 252 1.11 -1.24 -4.84
CA VAL A 252 2.38 -1.58 -4.16
C VAL A 252 3.56 -1.48 -5.14
N GLY A 253 3.35 -1.93 -6.39
CA GLY A 253 4.34 -1.74 -7.47
C GLY A 253 4.62 -0.27 -7.73
N ALA A 254 3.60 0.59 -7.67
CA ALA A 254 3.76 2.04 -7.85
C ALA A 254 4.55 2.68 -6.71
N ALA A 255 4.35 2.28 -5.45
CA ALA A 255 5.18 2.71 -4.33
C ALA A 255 6.66 2.34 -4.54
N ALA A 256 6.91 1.09 -4.97
CA ALA A 256 8.25 0.62 -5.30
C ALA A 256 8.90 1.45 -6.43
N LEU A 257 8.11 1.85 -7.45
CA LEU A 257 8.56 2.78 -8.49
C LEU A 257 8.97 4.13 -7.91
N GLY A 258 8.18 4.70 -7.01
CA GLY A 258 8.51 5.96 -6.34
C GLY A 258 9.87 5.88 -5.63
N PHE A 259 10.10 4.81 -4.89
CA PHE A 259 11.38 4.55 -4.22
C PHE A 259 12.53 4.39 -5.22
N ALA A 260 12.32 3.64 -6.31
CA ALA A 260 13.34 3.41 -7.33
C ALA A 260 13.69 4.71 -8.09
N ARG A 261 12.69 5.52 -8.47
CA ARG A 261 12.94 6.83 -9.10
C ARG A 261 13.72 7.75 -8.18
N ARG A 262 13.37 7.80 -6.89
CA ARG A 262 14.15 8.57 -5.92
C ARG A 262 15.58 8.07 -5.81
N ALA A 263 15.80 6.78 -5.77
CA ALA A 263 17.14 6.20 -5.71
C ALA A 263 17.98 6.55 -6.94
N LEU A 264 17.38 6.53 -8.13
CA LEU A 264 18.06 6.97 -9.37
C LEU A 264 18.42 8.46 -9.35
N ASP A 265 17.51 9.32 -8.87
CA ASP A 265 17.78 10.75 -8.72
C ASP A 265 18.97 11.01 -7.78
N GLU A 266 18.99 10.34 -6.62
CA GLU A 266 20.09 10.44 -5.65
C GLU A 266 21.40 9.92 -6.26
N ALA A 267 21.38 8.80 -6.97
CA ALA A 267 22.55 8.22 -7.63
C ALA A 267 23.11 9.16 -8.71
N LEU A 268 22.25 9.79 -9.53
CA LEU A 268 22.65 10.75 -10.54
C LEU A 268 23.25 12.01 -9.91
N ALA A 269 22.60 12.58 -8.89
CA ALA A 269 23.09 13.78 -8.19
C ALA A 269 24.45 13.51 -7.56
N TRP A 270 24.59 12.40 -6.85
CA TRP A 270 25.85 11.98 -6.24
C TRP A 270 26.94 11.75 -7.27
N SER A 271 26.67 11.00 -8.33
CA SER A 271 27.67 10.64 -9.35
C SER A 271 28.19 11.85 -10.13
N ARG A 272 27.42 12.92 -10.27
CA ARG A 272 27.84 14.19 -10.89
C ARG A 272 28.80 14.97 -9.98
N GLN A 273 28.64 14.88 -8.68
CA GLN A 273 29.44 15.64 -7.70
C GLN A 273 30.68 14.89 -7.26
N ARG A 274 30.57 13.56 -7.04
CA ARG A 274 31.66 12.73 -6.55
C ARG A 274 32.74 12.57 -7.59
N ARG A 275 34.00 12.83 -7.22
CA ARG A 275 35.17 12.65 -8.08
C ARG A 275 35.98 11.46 -7.59
N ILE A 276 36.45 10.61 -8.51
CA ILE A 276 37.41 9.54 -8.27
C ILE A 276 38.42 9.51 -9.45
N PHE A 277 39.65 9.20 -9.19
CA PHE A 277 40.71 9.21 -10.21
C PHE A 277 40.79 10.54 -11.04
N GLY A 278 40.44 11.66 -10.41
CA GLY A 278 40.44 12.96 -11.06
C GLY A 278 39.19 13.33 -11.86
N GLU A 279 38.27 12.38 -12.13
CA GLU A 279 37.07 12.56 -12.94
C GLU A 279 35.79 12.47 -12.12
N PRO A 280 34.68 13.10 -12.56
CA PRO A 280 33.35 12.83 -11.98
C PRO A 280 32.98 11.36 -12.08
N LEU A 281 32.38 10.78 -11.03
CA LEU A 281 31.99 9.37 -11.01
C LEU A 281 31.10 9.01 -12.21
N VAL A 282 30.20 9.91 -12.64
CA VAL A 282 29.28 9.72 -13.78
C VAL A 282 30.01 9.53 -15.13
N SER A 283 31.26 9.96 -15.27
CA SER A 283 32.02 9.79 -16.51
C SER A 283 32.61 8.38 -16.69
N LEU A 284 32.59 7.58 -15.64
CA LEU A 284 33.10 6.21 -15.70
C LEU A 284 32.08 5.26 -16.34
N GLN A 285 32.53 4.46 -17.31
CA GLN A 285 31.66 3.56 -18.08
C GLN A 285 30.85 2.59 -17.22
N MET A 286 31.43 2.04 -16.13
CA MET A 286 30.69 1.16 -15.21
C MET A 286 29.57 1.91 -14.47
N THR A 287 29.74 3.18 -14.16
CA THR A 287 28.71 4.02 -13.56
C THR A 287 27.59 4.31 -14.57
N GLN A 288 27.96 4.62 -15.81
CA GLN A 288 27.00 4.84 -16.90
C GLN A 288 26.17 3.58 -17.17
N GLY A 289 26.82 2.39 -17.20
CA GLY A 289 26.12 1.11 -17.33
C GLY A 289 25.08 0.90 -16.20
N LYS A 290 25.47 1.11 -14.94
CA LYS A 290 24.55 1.01 -13.80
C LYS A 290 23.36 1.99 -13.93
N ILE A 291 23.59 3.23 -14.29
CA ILE A 291 22.52 4.23 -14.47
C ILE A 291 21.57 3.81 -15.60
N ALA A 292 22.08 3.28 -16.72
CA ALA A 292 21.27 2.79 -17.82
C ALA A 292 20.39 1.59 -17.39
N ASP A 293 20.97 0.62 -16.66
CA ASP A 293 20.23 -0.54 -16.14
C ASP A 293 19.12 -0.11 -15.16
N MET A 294 19.43 0.83 -14.25
CA MET A 294 18.46 1.38 -13.30
C MET A 294 17.29 2.06 -14.02
N ALA A 295 17.57 2.92 -14.99
CA ALA A 295 16.55 3.62 -15.77
C ALA A 295 15.66 2.64 -16.55
N THR A 296 16.26 1.65 -17.22
CA THR A 296 15.54 0.62 -17.98
C THR A 296 14.63 -0.21 -17.08
N ALA A 297 15.12 -0.63 -15.92
CA ALA A 297 14.34 -1.39 -14.95
C ALA A 297 13.13 -0.61 -14.41
N ILE A 298 13.31 0.69 -14.14
CA ILE A 298 12.24 1.60 -13.70
C ILE A 298 11.15 1.70 -14.77
N ASP A 299 11.52 1.94 -16.04
CA ASP A 299 10.54 2.10 -17.12
C ASP A 299 9.79 0.78 -17.41
N ALA A 300 10.50 -0.35 -17.40
CA ALA A 300 9.87 -1.66 -17.55
C ALA A 300 8.87 -1.95 -16.40
N ALA A 301 9.22 -1.59 -15.17
CA ALA A 301 8.33 -1.72 -14.02
C ALA A 301 7.11 -0.78 -14.14
N ALA A 302 7.31 0.47 -14.55
CA ALA A 302 6.24 1.44 -14.76
C ALA A 302 5.24 0.97 -15.83
N LEU A 303 5.71 0.43 -16.96
CA LEU A 303 4.85 -0.14 -18.00
C LEU A 303 3.95 -1.26 -17.45
N LEU A 304 4.48 -2.15 -16.61
CA LEU A 304 3.68 -3.21 -15.99
C LEU A 304 2.66 -2.66 -14.98
N VAL A 305 3.06 -1.70 -14.16
CA VAL A 305 2.20 -1.08 -13.14
C VAL A 305 1.04 -0.34 -13.81
N TYR A 306 1.34 0.58 -14.74
CA TYR A 306 0.30 1.38 -15.38
C TYR A 306 -0.57 0.59 -16.35
N ARG A 307 -0.03 -0.47 -16.99
CA ARG A 307 -0.85 -1.43 -17.74
C ARG A 307 -1.87 -2.11 -16.82
N ALA A 308 -1.46 -2.60 -15.66
CA ALA A 308 -2.37 -3.25 -14.71
C ALA A 308 -3.46 -2.30 -14.22
N ALA A 309 -3.09 -1.09 -13.84
CA ALA A 309 -4.01 -0.05 -13.40
C ALA A 309 -5.00 0.34 -14.50
N TRP A 310 -4.49 0.65 -15.70
CA TRP A 310 -5.31 1.00 -16.86
C TRP A 310 -6.29 -0.11 -17.22
N THR A 311 -5.84 -1.37 -17.26
CA THR A 311 -6.71 -2.51 -17.54
C THR A 311 -7.87 -2.61 -16.57
N LYS A 312 -7.62 -2.34 -15.27
CA LYS A 312 -8.67 -2.31 -14.24
C LYS A 312 -9.65 -1.18 -14.49
N ASP A 313 -9.17 0.01 -14.79
CA ASP A 313 -10.00 1.20 -14.99
C ASP A 313 -10.82 1.12 -16.29
N GLN A 314 -10.36 0.35 -17.29
CA GLN A 314 -11.14 0.03 -18.50
C GLN A 314 -12.28 -0.98 -18.25
N GLY A 315 -12.53 -1.35 -17.01
CA GLY A 315 -13.67 -2.18 -16.62
C GLY A 315 -13.39 -3.68 -16.60
N ALA A 316 -12.12 -4.10 -16.67
CA ALA A 316 -11.80 -5.51 -16.52
C ALA A 316 -12.30 -6.03 -15.15
N ALA A 317 -13.08 -7.11 -15.17
CA ALA A 317 -13.65 -7.70 -13.98
C ALA A 317 -12.55 -8.13 -12.98
N ARG A 318 -11.45 -8.69 -13.51
CA ARG A 318 -10.28 -9.12 -12.75
C ARG A 318 -8.99 -8.74 -13.49
N VAL A 319 -7.98 -8.37 -12.71
CA VAL A 319 -6.61 -8.04 -13.18
C VAL A 319 -5.56 -8.79 -12.36
N THR A 320 -5.94 -9.98 -11.86
CA THR A 320 -5.13 -10.75 -10.92
C THR A 320 -3.73 -11.05 -11.46
N ARG A 321 -3.62 -11.45 -12.75
CA ARG A 321 -2.35 -11.71 -13.40
C ARG A 321 -1.53 -10.44 -13.60
N GLU A 322 -2.14 -9.41 -14.15
CA GLU A 322 -1.49 -8.12 -14.43
C GLU A 322 -0.98 -7.46 -13.14
N ALA A 323 -1.81 -7.44 -12.09
CA ALA A 323 -1.45 -6.89 -10.79
C ALA A 323 -0.32 -7.70 -10.10
N ALA A 324 -0.35 -9.04 -10.22
CA ALA A 324 0.70 -9.89 -9.69
C ALA A 324 2.04 -9.68 -10.41
N MET A 325 2.03 -9.57 -11.77
CA MET A 325 3.21 -9.25 -12.57
C MET A 325 3.78 -7.87 -12.22
N ALA A 326 2.92 -6.87 -12.11
CA ALA A 326 3.31 -5.51 -11.75
C ALA A 326 3.99 -5.46 -10.39
N LYS A 327 3.35 -6.02 -9.35
CA LYS A 327 3.90 -6.05 -7.99
C LYS A 327 5.20 -6.82 -7.93
N LEU A 328 5.25 -8.03 -8.47
CA LEU A 328 6.44 -8.87 -8.50
C LEU A 328 7.62 -8.13 -9.12
N PHE A 329 7.47 -7.67 -10.36
CA PHE A 329 8.56 -7.07 -11.10
C PHE A 329 9.01 -5.74 -10.48
N ALA A 330 8.06 -4.84 -10.17
CA ALA A 330 8.40 -3.53 -9.64
C ALA A 330 9.12 -3.61 -8.28
N THR A 331 8.69 -4.47 -7.36
CA THR A 331 9.33 -4.57 -6.04
C THR A 331 10.70 -5.24 -6.10
N GLU A 332 10.89 -6.24 -6.97
CA GLU A 332 12.19 -6.91 -7.16
C GLU A 332 13.21 -5.98 -7.84
N GLU A 333 12.80 -5.29 -8.90
CA GLU A 333 13.70 -4.37 -9.61
C GLU A 333 13.98 -3.11 -8.79
N ALA A 334 13.00 -2.57 -8.05
CA ALA A 334 13.25 -1.45 -7.14
C ALA A 334 14.32 -1.77 -6.08
N GLN A 335 14.31 -3.00 -5.53
CA GLN A 335 15.35 -3.43 -4.60
C GLN A 335 16.75 -3.39 -5.26
N LYS A 336 16.86 -3.86 -6.51
CA LYS A 336 18.13 -3.83 -7.26
C LYS A 336 18.57 -2.40 -7.59
N VAL A 337 17.64 -1.56 -8.02
CA VAL A 337 17.90 -0.14 -8.31
C VAL A 337 18.41 0.59 -7.08
N ILE A 338 17.76 0.39 -5.93
CA ILE A 338 18.16 1.01 -4.66
C ILE A 338 19.53 0.49 -4.20
N ASP A 339 19.79 -0.81 -4.34
CA ASP A 339 21.08 -1.42 -4.02
C ASP A 339 22.21 -0.80 -4.87
N GLN A 340 21.99 -0.62 -6.17
CA GLN A 340 22.95 0.03 -7.06
C GLN A 340 23.17 1.51 -6.69
N ALA A 341 22.10 2.22 -6.34
CA ALA A 341 22.19 3.61 -5.89
C ALA A 341 23.02 3.72 -4.61
N LEU A 342 22.76 2.87 -3.62
CA LEU A 342 23.52 2.78 -2.37
C LEU A 342 24.99 2.45 -2.65
N GLN A 343 25.27 1.48 -3.52
CA GLN A 343 26.62 1.09 -3.92
C GLN A 343 27.39 2.27 -4.58
N LEU A 344 26.72 3.07 -5.41
CA LEU A 344 27.35 4.25 -6.04
C LEU A 344 27.73 5.33 -5.00
N HIS A 345 27.01 5.41 -3.87
CA HIS A 345 27.35 6.32 -2.76
C HIS A 345 28.56 5.85 -1.93
N GLY A 346 28.98 4.58 -2.07
CA GLY A 346 30.05 4.02 -1.26
C GLY A 346 29.75 4.07 0.25
N GLY A 347 30.72 4.44 1.07
CA GLY A 347 30.51 4.55 2.53
C GLY A 347 29.38 5.48 2.96
N GLU A 348 29.14 6.55 2.20
CA GLU A 348 28.00 7.44 2.48
C GLU A 348 26.63 6.76 2.22
N GLY A 349 26.57 5.73 1.37
CA GLY A 349 25.35 5.00 1.08
C GLY A 349 24.82 4.18 2.28
N VAL A 350 25.70 3.72 3.17
CA VAL A 350 25.34 2.95 4.38
C VAL A 350 25.25 3.81 5.64
N ARG A 351 25.45 5.12 5.51
CA ARG A 351 25.37 6.03 6.64
C ARG A 351 23.88 6.29 6.98
N VAL A 352 23.51 5.97 8.22
CA VAL A 352 22.15 6.23 8.74
C VAL A 352 21.75 7.69 8.55
N GLY A 353 20.53 7.90 8.04
CA GLY A 353 19.97 9.20 7.72
C GLY A 353 20.23 9.67 6.27
N ARG A 354 20.96 8.90 5.45
CA ARG A 354 21.02 9.14 4.01
C ARG A 354 19.76 8.61 3.32
N LYS A 355 19.30 9.32 2.31
CA LYS A 355 18.07 8.96 1.58
C LYS A 355 18.15 7.54 0.99
N VAL A 356 19.28 7.18 0.37
CA VAL A 356 19.46 5.84 -0.23
C VAL A 356 19.51 4.73 0.83
N GLU A 357 20.02 5.01 2.02
CA GLU A 357 20.02 4.09 3.16
C GLU A 357 18.59 3.86 3.67
N ALA A 358 17.81 4.92 3.83
CA ALA A 358 16.41 4.82 4.22
C ALA A 358 15.60 4.01 3.18
N LEU A 359 15.74 4.33 1.89
CA LEU A 359 15.10 3.59 0.81
C LEU A 359 15.46 2.10 0.79
N TYR A 360 16.72 1.75 1.16
CA TYR A 360 17.15 0.35 1.23
C TYR A 360 16.41 -0.44 2.32
N ARG A 361 16.09 0.20 3.45
CA ARG A 361 15.26 -0.39 4.49
C ARG A 361 13.78 -0.44 4.08
N ASP A 362 13.26 0.64 3.50
CA ASP A 362 11.85 0.80 3.16
C ASP A 362 11.39 -0.21 2.10
N ILE A 363 12.18 -0.41 1.05
CA ILE A 363 11.80 -1.31 -0.06
C ILE A 363 11.66 -2.77 0.37
N ARG A 364 12.37 -3.20 1.42
CA ARG A 364 12.44 -4.62 1.77
C ARG A 364 11.09 -5.22 2.13
N ALA A 365 10.24 -4.47 2.82
CA ALA A 365 8.92 -4.92 3.23
C ALA A 365 7.96 -5.08 2.04
N LEU A 366 8.09 -4.27 0.98
CA LEU A 366 7.22 -4.31 -0.20
C LEU A 366 7.31 -5.65 -0.97
N ARG A 367 8.41 -6.38 -0.83
CA ARG A 367 8.58 -7.72 -1.40
C ARG A 367 7.84 -8.80 -0.62
N ILE A 368 7.41 -8.51 0.61
CA ILE A 368 6.82 -9.46 1.56
C ILE A 368 5.31 -9.28 1.65
N TYR A 369 4.84 -8.07 1.99
CA TYR A 369 3.42 -7.84 2.22
C TYR A 369 2.58 -7.84 0.94
N GLU A 370 1.25 -7.93 1.09
CA GLU A 370 0.25 -8.06 0.00
C GLU A 370 0.56 -9.21 -0.99
N GLY A 371 1.10 -10.28 -0.44
CA GLY A 371 1.55 -11.46 -1.16
C GLY A 371 3.03 -11.41 -1.51
N ALA A 372 3.82 -12.25 -0.85
CA ALA A 372 5.27 -12.36 -1.06
C ALA A 372 5.62 -12.67 -2.51
N THR A 373 6.87 -12.40 -2.89
CA THR A 373 7.45 -12.68 -4.22
C THR A 373 7.06 -14.06 -4.75
N GLU A 374 7.16 -15.09 -3.91
CA GLU A 374 6.83 -16.48 -4.26
C GLU A 374 5.34 -16.67 -4.51
N VAL A 375 4.49 -16.03 -3.70
CA VAL A 375 3.03 -16.05 -3.87
C VAL A 375 2.63 -15.41 -5.20
N GLN A 376 3.26 -14.27 -5.58
CA GLN A 376 2.99 -13.64 -6.88
C GLN A 376 3.34 -14.59 -8.04
N LYS A 377 4.47 -15.30 -7.97
CA LYS A 377 4.87 -16.29 -8.99
C LYS A 377 3.84 -17.41 -9.11
N LEU A 378 3.34 -17.93 -7.98
CA LEU A 378 2.28 -18.95 -7.99
C LEU A 378 0.96 -18.41 -8.58
N VAL A 379 0.58 -17.17 -8.25
CA VAL A 379 -0.60 -16.53 -8.81
C VAL A 379 -0.48 -16.39 -10.32
N ILE A 380 0.66 -15.90 -10.82
CA ILE A 380 0.90 -15.74 -12.26
C ILE A 380 0.80 -17.09 -12.97
N ALA A 381 1.51 -18.12 -12.48
CA ALA A 381 1.51 -19.45 -13.09
C ALA A 381 0.10 -20.03 -13.18
N ARG A 382 -0.68 -20.00 -12.09
CA ARG A 382 -2.07 -20.47 -12.07
C ARG A 382 -2.99 -19.73 -13.04
N GLN A 383 -2.76 -18.42 -13.23
CA GLN A 383 -3.56 -17.65 -14.19
C GLN A 383 -3.19 -18.01 -15.64
N MET A 384 -1.94 -18.37 -15.93
CA MET A 384 -1.51 -18.81 -17.26
C MET A 384 -2.08 -20.19 -17.62
N GLU A 385 -2.33 -21.07 -16.64
CA GLU A 385 -2.96 -22.37 -16.87
C GLU A 385 -4.46 -22.27 -17.18
N GLN A 386 -5.10 -21.14 -16.87
CA GLN A 386 -6.54 -20.91 -17.08
C GLN A 386 -6.85 -20.15 -18.38
N THR A 387 -5.83 -19.69 -19.10
CA THR A 387 -5.93 -19.04 -20.42
C THR A 387 -5.67 -20.02 -21.52
#